data_8e294555502d1aff4b4137d77cdde805
#
_entry.id   8e294555502d1aff4b4137d77cdde805
#
_cell.length_a   1.000
_cell.length_b   1.000
_cell.length_c   1.000
_cell.angle_alpha   90.00
_cell.angle_beta   90.00
_cell.angle_gamma   90.00
#
_symmetry.space_group_name_H-M   'P 1'
#
loop_
_entity.id
_entity.type
_entity.pdbx_description
1 polymer ?
#
loop_
_entity_poly.entity_id
_entity_poly.type
_entity_poly.pdbx_seq_one_letter_code
_entity_poly.pdbx_strand_id
1 'polypeptide(L)'
;APAGLWHEQPPRKFPPSLDARILAKISQHFMKTAYRIPVLKAIGYKKITHLWRELSFESCRDSVIAMARSKGYMPMWHGANGRRFESVVPERVKLSVVFGDEDLTLPEEIAQEKSVAPAHSRWIVVDNCAHVIMWNYPELTVELIKKTALMAS
;
A
#
# COMPACT_ATOMS: atom_id res chain seq x y z
N ALA A 1 0.90 -3.64 2.69
CA ALA A 1 2.35 -3.59 2.48
C ALA A 1 2.92 -2.32 3.12
N PRO A 2 3.82 -2.42 4.12
CA PRO A 2 4.44 -1.25 4.76
C PRO A 2 5.60 -0.72 3.91
N ALA A 3 5.77 0.61 3.87
CA ALA A 3 6.96 1.24 3.35
C ALA A 3 8.02 1.40 4.46
N GLY A 4 9.30 1.48 4.05
CA GLY A 4 10.41 1.67 4.98
C GLY A 4 11.29 0.44 5.21
N LEU A 5 10.88 -0.72 4.72
CA LEU A 5 11.66 -1.96 4.83
C LEU A 5 12.57 -2.15 3.60
N TRP A 6 13.41 -1.16 3.33
CA TRP A 6 14.30 -1.14 2.17
C TRP A 6 15.53 -2.03 2.39
N HIS A 7 15.98 -2.76 1.36
CA HIS A 7 17.23 -3.55 1.40
C HIS A 7 18.44 -2.65 1.59
N GLU A 8 18.52 -1.59 0.80
CA GLU A 8 19.57 -0.57 0.89
C GLU A 8 18.94 0.80 1.18
N GLN A 9 19.69 1.86 1.01
CA GLN A 9 19.10 3.19 1.04
C GLN A 9 18.02 3.30 -0.04
N PRO A 10 16.82 3.78 0.33
CA PRO A 10 15.72 3.87 -0.61
C PRO A 10 16.13 4.71 -1.82
N PRO A 11 15.71 4.34 -3.01
CA PRO A 11 16.05 5.09 -4.20
C PRO A 11 15.60 6.54 -4.05
N ARG A 12 16.48 7.50 -4.36
CA ARG A 12 16.20 8.95 -4.24
C ARG A 12 14.94 9.40 -4.99
N LYS A 13 14.51 8.61 -5.96
CA LYS A 13 13.25 8.78 -6.71
C LYS A 13 12.34 7.59 -6.42
N PHE A 14 11.87 7.48 -5.18
CA PHE A 14 10.82 6.52 -4.90
C PHE A 14 9.50 6.99 -5.53
N PRO A 15 8.64 6.03 -5.95
CA PRO A 15 7.74 6.22 -7.08
C PRO A 15 6.80 7.40 -6.93
N PRO A 16 6.09 7.66 -7.99
CA PRO A 16 5.37 8.88 -8.35
C PRO A 16 4.18 9.19 -7.45
N SER A 17 4.38 9.17 -6.13
CA SER A 17 3.33 9.51 -5.19
C SER A 17 2.92 10.98 -5.25
N LEU A 18 3.85 11.86 -5.63
CA LEU A 18 3.50 13.26 -5.90
C LEU A 18 2.69 13.37 -7.18
N ASP A 19 3.12 12.68 -8.25
CA ASP A 19 2.42 12.64 -9.53
C ASP A 19 1.05 11.98 -9.36
N ALA A 20 0.94 10.89 -8.58
CA ALA A 20 -0.31 10.23 -8.25
C ALA A 20 -1.27 11.16 -7.50
N ARG A 21 -0.77 11.99 -6.58
CA ARG A 21 -1.61 12.98 -5.89
C ARG A 21 -2.07 14.10 -6.81
N ILE A 22 -1.22 14.62 -7.68
CA ILE A 22 -1.59 15.62 -8.68
C ILE A 22 -2.67 15.05 -9.60
N LEU A 23 -2.43 13.83 -10.10
CA LEU A 23 -3.40 13.11 -10.92
C LEU A 23 -4.73 12.92 -10.20
N ALA A 24 -4.70 12.54 -8.92
CA ALA A 24 -5.91 12.39 -8.10
C ALA A 24 -6.66 13.72 -7.92
N LYS A 25 -5.94 14.83 -7.67
CA LYS A 25 -6.55 16.16 -7.57
C LYS A 25 -7.24 16.59 -8.85
N ILE A 26 -6.69 16.26 -9.99
CA ILE A 26 -7.28 16.58 -11.30
C ILE A 26 -8.45 15.62 -11.56
N SER A 27 -8.23 14.31 -11.44
CA SER A 27 -9.19 13.28 -11.84
C SER A 27 -10.44 13.26 -10.95
N GLN A 28 -10.38 13.72 -9.67
CA GLN A 28 -11.56 13.76 -8.80
C GLN A 28 -12.75 14.52 -9.42
N HIS A 29 -12.48 15.47 -10.31
CA HIS A 29 -13.52 16.25 -10.99
C HIS A 29 -14.12 15.54 -12.21
N PHE A 30 -13.43 14.51 -12.74
CA PHE A 30 -13.79 13.80 -13.97
C PHE A 30 -13.99 12.30 -13.76
N MET A 31 -14.18 11.86 -12.50
CA MET A 31 -14.20 10.44 -12.14
C MET A 31 -15.21 9.62 -12.93
N LYS A 32 -16.41 10.15 -13.22
CA LYS A 32 -17.43 9.43 -14.01
C LYS A 32 -16.93 9.06 -15.40
N THR A 33 -16.20 9.99 -16.04
CA THR A 33 -15.61 9.77 -17.37
C THR A 33 -14.38 8.87 -17.28
N ALA A 34 -13.46 9.17 -16.35
CA ALA A 34 -12.23 8.42 -16.18
C ALA A 34 -12.48 6.93 -15.86
N TYR A 35 -13.47 6.63 -15.02
CA TYR A 35 -13.84 5.25 -14.67
C TYR A 35 -14.32 4.43 -15.88
N ARG A 36 -15.00 5.05 -16.85
CA ARG A 36 -15.51 4.41 -18.06
C ARG A 36 -14.43 4.10 -19.10
N ILE A 37 -13.24 4.69 -18.96
CA ILE A 37 -12.13 4.51 -19.87
C ILE A 37 -11.17 3.45 -19.27
N PRO A 38 -11.13 2.23 -19.82
CA PRO A 38 -10.37 1.12 -19.22
C PRO A 38 -8.88 1.44 -19.05
N VAL A 39 -8.29 2.18 -19.99
CA VAL A 39 -6.86 2.56 -19.92
C VAL A 39 -6.59 3.47 -18.71
N LEU A 40 -7.45 4.43 -18.42
CA LEU A 40 -7.29 5.32 -17.25
C LEU A 40 -7.47 4.55 -15.94
N LYS A 41 -8.43 3.62 -15.89
CA LYS A 41 -8.61 2.73 -14.75
C LYS A 41 -7.39 1.82 -14.54
N ALA A 42 -6.82 1.27 -15.61
CA ALA A 42 -5.62 0.46 -15.55
C ALA A 42 -4.40 1.26 -15.03
N ILE A 43 -4.19 2.47 -15.52
CA ILE A 43 -3.10 3.36 -15.05
C ILE A 43 -3.21 3.60 -13.54
N GLY A 44 -4.42 3.80 -13.03
CA GLY A 44 -4.64 4.07 -11.61
C GLY A 44 -4.51 2.85 -10.70
N TYR A 45 -4.87 1.66 -11.17
CA TYR A 45 -5.12 0.53 -10.27
C TYR A 45 -4.41 -0.78 -10.60
N LYS A 46 -3.92 -0.98 -11.84
CA LYS A 46 -3.31 -2.27 -12.27
C LYS A 46 -2.11 -2.70 -11.42
N LYS A 47 -1.32 -1.75 -10.93
CA LYS A 47 -0.16 -2.04 -10.05
C LYS A 47 -0.55 -2.25 -8.58
N ILE A 48 -1.79 -1.91 -8.23
CA ILE A 48 -2.27 -1.89 -6.84
C ILE A 48 -3.08 -3.14 -6.53
N THR A 49 -3.85 -3.63 -7.50
CA THR A 49 -4.68 -4.82 -7.35
C THR A 49 -4.87 -5.55 -8.70
N HIS A 50 -4.89 -6.87 -8.66
CA HIS A 50 -5.25 -7.70 -9.83
C HIS A 50 -6.72 -7.52 -10.22
N LEU A 51 -7.58 -7.22 -9.25
CA LEU A 51 -9.01 -7.01 -9.44
C LEU A 51 -9.35 -5.58 -9.93
N TRP A 52 -8.40 -4.88 -10.53
CA TRP A 52 -8.60 -3.49 -10.97
C TRP A 52 -9.79 -3.30 -11.94
N ARG A 53 -10.11 -4.34 -12.75
CA ARG A 53 -11.24 -4.30 -13.66
C ARG A 53 -12.58 -4.37 -12.93
N GLU A 54 -12.61 -5.07 -11.79
CA GLU A 54 -13.79 -5.37 -10.99
C GLU A 54 -14.08 -4.28 -9.94
N LEU A 55 -13.12 -3.39 -9.69
CA LEU A 55 -13.34 -2.29 -8.75
C LEU A 55 -14.58 -1.49 -9.13
N SER A 56 -15.47 -1.27 -8.16
CA SER A 56 -16.66 -0.45 -8.36
C SER A 56 -16.32 1.02 -8.61
N PHE A 57 -17.25 1.75 -9.17
CA PHE A 57 -17.10 3.21 -9.33
C PHE A 57 -16.91 3.89 -7.99
N GLU A 58 -17.64 3.47 -6.96
CA GLU A 58 -17.58 4.01 -5.60
C GLU A 58 -16.19 3.80 -5.00
N SER A 59 -15.62 2.60 -5.10
CA SER A 59 -14.27 2.28 -4.61
C SER A 59 -13.21 3.14 -5.30
N CYS A 60 -13.30 3.28 -6.62
CA CYS A 60 -12.38 4.12 -7.39
C CYS A 60 -12.52 5.61 -7.03
N ARG A 61 -13.76 6.11 -6.93
CA ARG A 61 -14.04 7.50 -6.55
C ARG A 61 -13.50 7.80 -5.15
N ASP A 62 -13.81 6.96 -4.20
CA ASP A 62 -13.47 7.21 -2.79
C ASP A 62 -11.95 7.15 -2.57
N SER A 63 -11.25 6.24 -3.23
CA SER A 63 -9.77 6.18 -3.19
C SER A 63 -9.13 7.43 -3.79
N VAL A 64 -9.64 7.92 -4.92
CA VAL A 64 -9.14 9.16 -5.56
C VAL A 64 -9.43 10.37 -4.69
N ILE A 65 -10.64 10.49 -4.13
CA ILE A 65 -11.00 11.59 -3.22
C ILE A 65 -10.14 11.56 -1.95
N ALA A 66 -9.94 10.38 -1.36
CA ALA A 66 -9.09 10.21 -0.18
C ALA A 66 -7.65 10.67 -0.47
N MET A 67 -7.06 10.25 -1.58
CA MET A 67 -5.72 10.67 -2.00
C MET A 67 -5.65 12.17 -2.28
N ALA A 68 -6.62 12.73 -3.02
CA ALA A 68 -6.65 14.15 -3.38
C ALA A 68 -6.76 15.09 -2.17
N ARG A 69 -7.54 14.68 -1.16
CA ARG A 69 -7.92 15.53 -0.02
C ARG A 69 -7.16 15.24 1.28
N SER A 70 -6.41 14.15 1.36
CA SER A 70 -5.64 13.80 2.56
C SER A 70 -4.67 14.92 2.97
N LYS A 71 -4.90 15.53 4.12
CA LYS A 71 -4.00 16.56 4.70
C LYS A 71 -2.67 15.95 5.14
N GLY A 72 -2.67 14.70 5.58
CA GLY A 72 -1.48 13.97 6.01
C GLY A 72 -0.58 13.47 4.89
N TYR A 73 -1.02 13.52 3.62
CA TYR A 73 -0.27 12.94 2.52
C TYR A 73 1.13 13.55 2.34
N MET A 74 1.24 14.88 2.27
CA MET A 74 2.54 15.53 2.09
C MET A 74 3.44 15.41 3.33
N PRO A 75 2.96 15.62 4.57
CA PRO A 75 3.76 15.35 5.77
C PRO A 75 4.28 13.90 5.81
N MET A 76 3.44 12.91 5.51
CA MET A 76 3.84 11.51 5.44
C MET A 76 4.90 11.31 4.35
N TRP A 77 4.68 11.85 3.16
CA TRP A 77 5.61 11.77 2.06
C TRP A 77 6.99 12.31 2.43
N HIS A 78 7.06 13.51 3.00
CA HIS A 78 8.33 14.12 3.43
C HIS A 78 8.98 13.36 4.61
N GLY A 79 8.16 12.79 5.49
CA GLY A 79 8.62 12.03 6.65
C GLY A 79 9.14 10.63 6.31
N ALA A 80 8.52 9.94 5.35
CA ALA A 80 8.84 8.55 5.01
C ALA A 80 9.73 8.39 3.78
N ASN A 81 9.71 9.39 2.87
CA ASN A 81 10.46 9.29 1.63
C ASN A 81 11.97 9.29 1.89
N GLY A 82 12.65 8.29 1.36
CA GLY A 82 14.08 8.14 1.52
C GLY A 82 14.53 7.69 2.92
N ARG A 83 13.61 7.26 3.79
CA ARG A 83 13.95 6.78 5.13
C ARG A 83 13.72 5.28 5.26
N ARG A 84 14.66 4.61 5.91
CA ARG A 84 14.54 3.23 6.36
C ARG A 84 13.84 3.21 7.72
N PHE A 85 13.11 2.15 8.02
CA PHE A 85 12.52 1.97 9.33
C PHE A 85 13.63 1.69 10.36
N GLU A 86 13.72 2.53 11.39
CA GLU A 86 14.77 2.46 12.42
C GLU A 86 14.18 2.46 13.84
N SER A 87 12.85 2.51 13.94
CA SER A 87 12.20 2.62 15.24
C SER A 87 12.15 1.28 15.96
N VAL A 88 12.34 1.32 17.28
CA VAL A 88 12.12 0.15 18.14
C VAL A 88 10.62 0.04 18.45
N VAL A 89 10.03 -1.10 18.11
CA VAL A 89 8.65 -1.41 18.51
C VAL A 89 8.69 -2.34 19.72
N PRO A 90 8.06 -1.99 20.84
CA PRO A 90 8.04 -2.84 22.02
C PRO A 90 7.41 -4.21 21.74
N GLU A 91 7.96 -5.29 22.33
CA GLU A 91 7.50 -6.68 22.11
C GLU A 91 6.02 -6.91 22.50
N ARG A 92 5.48 -6.08 23.42
CA ARG A 92 4.05 -6.12 23.75
C ARG A 92 3.14 -5.73 22.59
N VAL A 93 3.67 -5.00 21.58
CA VAL A 93 2.93 -4.63 20.38
C VAL A 93 3.04 -5.76 19.38
N LYS A 94 1.98 -6.53 19.21
CA LYS A 94 1.95 -7.63 18.27
C LYS A 94 1.85 -7.13 16.84
N LEU A 95 2.69 -7.66 15.97
CA LEU A 95 2.86 -7.18 14.61
C LEU A 95 2.76 -8.32 13.59
N SER A 96 2.02 -8.06 12.53
CA SER A 96 2.11 -8.84 11.30
C SER A 96 2.50 -7.92 10.16
N VAL A 97 3.57 -8.23 9.47
CA VAL A 97 4.03 -7.57 8.25
C VAL A 97 3.54 -8.41 7.09
N VAL A 98 2.73 -7.82 6.22
CA VAL A 98 2.05 -8.55 5.14
C VAL A 98 2.34 -7.89 3.80
N PHE A 99 2.84 -8.68 2.84
CA PHE A 99 3.06 -8.30 1.45
C PHE A 99 2.31 -9.25 0.52
N GLY A 100 2.04 -8.77 -0.69
CA GLY A 100 1.70 -9.65 -1.80
C GLY A 100 2.97 -10.06 -2.56
N ASP A 101 3.01 -11.26 -3.08
CA ASP A 101 4.13 -11.78 -3.88
C ASP A 101 4.29 -11.05 -5.23
N GLU A 102 3.20 -10.46 -5.74
CA GLU A 102 3.19 -9.68 -6.97
C GLU A 102 3.07 -8.16 -6.72
N ASP A 103 3.60 -7.68 -5.60
CA ASP A 103 3.60 -6.24 -5.26
C ASP A 103 4.57 -5.45 -6.14
N LEU A 104 4.05 -4.86 -7.22
CA LEU A 104 4.83 -4.00 -8.12
C LEU A 104 5.04 -2.58 -7.59
N THR A 105 4.44 -2.24 -6.46
CA THR A 105 4.63 -0.93 -5.80
C THR A 105 5.78 -0.98 -4.80
N LEU A 106 5.87 -2.07 -4.05
CA LEU A 106 6.94 -2.36 -3.10
C LEU A 106 7.51 -3.76 -3.40
N PRO A 107 8.24 -3.93 -4.52
CA PRO A 107 8.76 -5.23 -4.92
C PRO A 107 9.77 -5.77 -3.92
N GLU A 108 9.87 -7.11 -3.85
CA GLU A 108 10.68 -7.82 -2.87
C GLU A 108 12.14 -7.35 -2.90
N GLU A 109 12.72 -7.24 -4.09
CA GLU A 109 14.14 -6.93 -4.29
C GLU A 109 14.55 -5.54 -3.78
N ILE A 110 13.59 -4.66 -3.53
CA ILE A 110 13.85 -3.26 -3.13
C ILE A 110 13.32 -2.96 -1.74
N ALA A 111 12.14 -3.49 -1.39
CA ALA A 111 11.31 -2.93 -0.33
C ALA A 111 10.83 -3.93 0.72
N GLN A 112 11.33 -5.17 0.70
CA GLN A 112 10.86 -6.21 1.62
C GLN A 112 12.01 -6.83 2.43
N GLU A 113 12.92 -6.00 2.94
CA GLU A 113 14.03 -6.44 3.78
C GLU A 113 13.53 -6.85 5.17
N LYS A 114 13.45 -8.14 5.40
CA LYS A 114 12.90 -8.72 6.62
C LYS A 114 13.72 -8.37 7.86
N SER A 115 15.02 -8.21 7.74
CA SER A 115 15.91 -7.87 8.85
C SER A 115 15.68 -6.46 9.41
N VAL A 116 15.00 -5.59 8.65
CA VAL A 116 14.63 -4.24 9.06
C VAL A 116 13.33 -4.22 9.86
N ALA A 117 12.49 -5.23 9.67
CA ALA A 117 11.26 -5.34 10.46
C ALA A 117 11.57 -5.70 11.92
N PRO A 118 10.72 -5.32 12.89
CA PRO A 118 10.89 -5.75 14.28
C PRO A 118 11.01 -7.28 14.36
N ALA A 119 12.03 -7.78 15.09
CA ALA A 119 12.35 -9.21 15.13
C ALA A 119 11.18 -10.11 15.58
N HIS A 120 10.28 -9.57 16.41
CA HIS A 120 9.08 -10.27 16.89
C HIS A 120 7.88 -10.15 15.92
N SER A 121 8.04 -9.53 14.76
CA SER A 121 6.95 -9.43 13.78
C SER A 121 6.73 -10.76 13.06
N ARG A 122 5.45 -11.11 12.85
CA ARG A 122 5.09 -12.21 11.98
C ARG A 122 5.15 -11.73 10.53
N TRP A 123 6.01 -12.36 9.73
CA TRP A 123 6.14 -12.05 8.30
C TRP A 123 5.23 -12.95 7.46
N ILE A 124 4.45 -12.36 6.57
CA ILE A 124 3.48 -13.08 5.74
C ILE A 124 3.60 -12.55 4.31
N VAL A 125 3.73 -13.46 3.35
CA VAL A 125 3.60 -13.17 1.93
C VAL A 125 2.33 -13.86 1.44
N VAL A 126 1.49 -13.15 0.72
CA VAL A 126 0.21 -13.65 0.21
C VAL A 126 0.36 -13.92 -1.29
N ASP A 127 0.14 -15.16 -1.68
CA ASP A 127 0.27 -15.60 -3.08
C ASP A 127 -0.78 -14.94 -3.99
N ASN A 128 -0.40 -14.70 -5.25
CA ASN A 128 -1.24 -14.05 -6.27
C ASN A 128 -1.85 -12.72 -5.81
N CYS A 129 -1.08 -11.96 -5.04
CA CYS A 129 -1.55 -10.74 -4.42
C CYS A 129 -0.69 -9.54 -4.80
N ALA A 130 -1.33 -8.47 -5.21
CA ALA A 130 -0.67 -7.21 -5.49
C ALA A 130 -0.53 -6.35 -4.20
N HIS A 131 -0.29 -5.04 -4.36
CA HIS A 131 0.05 -4.13 -3.27
C HIS A 131 -1.04 -3.97 -2.20
N VAL A 132 -2.32 -3.90 -2.58
CA VAL A 132 -3.44 -3.66 -1.66
C VAL A 132 -4.17 -4.95 -1.36
N ILE A 133 -3.70 -5.68 -0.35
CA ILE A 133 -4.19 -7.00 0.04
C ILE A 133 -5.68 -6.99 0.35
N MET A 134 -6.19 -5.96 1.01
CA MET A 134 -7.60 -5.83 1.37
C MET A 134 -8.56 -5.72 0.16
N TRP A 135 -8.05 -5.35 -1.01
CA TRP A 135 -8.83 -5.34 -2.25
C TRP A 135 -8.77 -6.65 -3.00
N ASN A 136 -7.70 -7.41 -2.83
CA ASN A 136 -7.56 -8.75 -3.42
C ASN A 136 -8.26 -9.81 -2.56
N TYR A 137 -8.03 -9.74 -1.24
CA TYR A 137 -8.46 -10.76 -0.28
C TYR A 137 -9.00 -10.12 1.00
N PRO A 138 -10.22 -9.52 0.99
CA PRO A 138 -10.80 -8.83 2.14
C PRO A 138 -11.02 -9.75 3.34
N GLU A 139 -11.50 -10.98 3.13
CA GLU A 139 -11.75 -11.95 4.20
C GLU A 139 -10.44 -12.40 4.87
N LEU A 140 -9.40 -12.70 4.07
CA LEU A 140 -8.07 -13.01 4.57
C LEU A 140 -7.50 -11.84 5.38
N THR A 141 -7.70 -10.61 4.91
CA THR A 141 -7.24 -9.42 5.63
C THR A 141 -7.88 -9.34 7.02
N VAL A 142 -9.19 -9.55 7.12
CA VAL A 142 -9.91 -9.59 8.40
C VAL A 142 -9.39 -10.71 9.30
N GLU A 143 -9.15 -11.90 8.75
CA GLU A 143 -8.59 -13.03 9.48
C GLU A 143 -7.19 -12.72 10.05
N LEU A 144 -6.32 -12.14 9.23
CA LEU A 144 -4.96 -11.75 9.66
C LEU A 144 -4.98 -10.70 10.77
N ILE A 145 -5.88 -9.72 10.69
CA ILE A 145 -6.07 -8.71 11.74
C ILE A 145 -6.53 -9.39 13.04
N LYS A 146 -7.54 -10.26 13.00
CA LYS A 146 -8.03 -11.01 14.17
C LYS A 146 -6.92 -11.88 14.77
N LYS A 147 -6.19 -12.65 13.96
CA LYS A 147 -5.08 -13.48 14.43
C LYS A 147 -3.99 -12.64 15.11
N THR A 148 -3.65 -11.50 14.55
CA THR A 148 -2.64 -10.61 15.15
C THR A 148 -3.12 -10.03 16.47
N ALA A 149 -4.39 -9.63 16.57
CA ALA A 149 -4.97 -9.12 17.80
C ALA A 149 -5.01 -10.19 18.92
N LEU A 150 -5.32 -11.45 18.58
CA LEU A 150 -5.35 -12.56 19.54
C LEU A 150 -3.95 -12.97 20.05
N MET A 151 -2.88 -12.62 19.35
CA MET A 151 -1.51 -12.83 19.86
C MET A 151 -1.17 -11.90 21.05
N ALA A 152 -2.05 -10.91 21.32
CA ALA A 152 -1.87 -9.94 22.41
C ALA A 152 -2.46 -10.40 23.76
N SER A 153 -3.22 -11.51 23.76
CA SER A 153 -3.75 -12.19 24.95
C SER A 153 -2.88 -13.38 25.30
#